data_1d1ccf08769ef1ce1c6b2a71bd1ecdba
#
_entry.id   1d1ccf08769ef1ce1c6b2a71bd1ecdba
#
_cell.length_a   1.000
_cell.length_b   1.000
_cell.length_c   1.000
_cell.angle_alpha   90.00
_cell.angle_beta   90.00
_cell.angle_gamma   90.00
#
_symmetry.space_group_name_H-M   'P 1'
#
loop_
_entity.id
_entity.type
_entity.pdbx_description
1 polymer ?
#
loop_
_entity_poly.entity_id
_entity_poly.type
_entity_poly.pdbx_seq_one_letter_code
_entity_poly.pdbx_strand_id
1 'polypeptide(L)'
;SNGRGIMQEAVKILGMFVPKGTEVVSTKGRSEDSKQVFRTDTEPILADLPLTVLINGSSASAAEIVAGALQDLDRAVLIGQRSFGKGLVQSPRPLGYNAMLKLTTAKYYIPSGRCIQAIDYSHSQEGSVRAVPDSLISEFTTRAGRKVYDGGGVMPDIATDPEYISRFALTLYALGFIEDFGDEYTRRNPGRQIDIRTFSITDKDYADFAEFMQDKKVPYESDTRRALKALKKAAEDDRFADLKNKFEQVEAELKDDTQTNLETYRTQVVETINNDIVMRHGYQAGVIEHSLSGDKEVKKAVEVLGDPAEYA
;
A
#
# COMPACT_ATOMS: atom_id res chain seq x y z
N SER A 1 -0.25 -2.64 6.08
CA SER A 1 0.59 -1.47 5.72
C SER A 1 0.79 -0.55 6.92
N ASN A 2 1.96 0.10 7.04
CA ASN A 2 2.29 1.04 8.11
C ASN A 2 2.88 2.33 7.49
N GLY A 3 2.08 3.39 7.43
CA GLY A 3 2.45 4.67 6.78
C GLY A 3 3.13 5.68 7.69
N ARG A 4 3.36 5.39 8.98
CA ARG A 4 3.90 6.34 9.97
C ARG A 4 4.65 5.61 11.09
N GLY A 5 5.38 6.39 11.90
CA GLY A 5 6.06 5.88 13.10
C GLY A 5 7.05 6.90 13.64
N ILE A 6 7.60 6.58 14.80
CA ILE A 6 8.66 7.36 15.48
C ILE A 6 9.98 6.66 15.18
N MET A 7 10.98 7.40 14.73
CA MET A 7 12.29 6.85 14.36
C MET A 7 12.97 6.10 15.52
N GLN A 8 12.90 6.64 16.73
CA GLN A 8 13.45 5.98 17.92
C GLN A 8 12.80 4.62 18.20
N GLU A 9 11.48 4.49 17.95
CA GLU A 9 10.81 3.20 18.10
C GLU A 9 11.21 2.22 17.00
N ALA A 10 11.46 2.69 15.77
CA ALA A 10 12.04 1.86 14.72
C ALA A 10 13.42 1.31 15.12
N VAL A 11 14.28 2.13 15.75
CA VAL A 11 15.59 1.68 16.26
C VAL A 11 15.44 0.62 17.35
N LYS A 12 14.48 0.77 18.27
CA LYS A 12 14.20 -0.22 19.31
C LYS A 12 13.69 -1.54 18.71
N ILE A 13 12.79 -1.48 17.72
CA ILE A 13 12.30 -2.67 17.02
C ILE A 13 13.47 -3.39 16.36
N LEU A 14 14.36 -2.67 15.69
CA LEU A 14 15.55 -3.25 15.07
C LEU A 14 16.49 -3.90 16.10
N GLY A 15 16.59 -3.32 17.30
CA GLY A 15 17.35 -3.89 18.42
C GLY A 15 16.84 -5.26 18.92
N MET A 16 15.62 -5.66 18.54
CA MET A 16 15.11 -7.02 18.82
C MET A 16 15.74 -8.09 17.92
N PHE A 17 16.28 -7.71 16.76
CA PHE A 17 16.69 -8.62 15.69
C PHE A 17 18.17 -8.55 15.35
N VAL A 18 18.85 -7.44 15.65
CA VAL A 18 20.25 -7.21 15.25
C VAL A 18 21.11 -6.88 16.47
N PRO A 19 22.42 -7.22 16.46
CA PRO A 19 23.31 -7.03 17.60
C PRO A 19 23.34 -5.59 18.12
N LYS A 20 23.54 -5.43 19.42
CA LYS A 20 23.78 -4.13 20.05
C LYS A 20 24.92 -3.38 19.38
N GLY A 21 24.76 -2.06 19.23
CA GLY A 21 25.74 -1.18 18.60
C GLY A 21 25.67 -1.15 17.07
N THR A 22 24.77 -1.92 16.43
CA THR A 22 24.60 -1.91 15.00
C THR A 22 23.99 -0.58 14.54
N GLU A 23 24.63 0.07 13.57
CA GLU A 23 24.06 1.23 12.89
C GLU A 23 22.86 0.80 12.04
N VAL A 24 21.71 1.42 12.27
CA VAL A 24 20.46 1.05 11.60
C VAL A 24 19.84 2.19 10.81
N VAL A 25 20.15 3.42 11.14
CA VAL A 25 19.75 4.61 10.39
C VAL A 25 20.67 5.76 10.72
N SER A 26 20.92 6.63 9.76
CA SER A 26 21.57 7.92 9.99
C SER A 26 20.76 9.04 9.34
N THR A 27 20.88 10.25 9.88
CA THR A 27 20.30 11.46 9.29
C THR A 27 21.38 12.42 8.89
N LYS A 28 21.22 13.09 7.74
CA LYS A 28 22.15 14.13 7.27
C LYS A 28 21.33 15.29 6.73
N GLY A 29 21.57 16.47 7.29
CA GLY A 29 21.04 17.75 6.82
C GLY A 29 21.96 18.40 5.80
N ARG A 30 21.81 19.72 5.64
CA ARG A 30 22.57 20.50 4.64
C ARG A 30 24.05 20.67 5.03
N SER A 31 24.37 20.76 6.33
CA SER A 31 25.74 20.84 6.80
C SER A 31 26.26 19.45 7.16
N GLU A 32 27.57 19.23 7.00
CA GLU A 32 28.20 17.94 7.35
C GLU A 32 28.09 17.62 8.83
N ASP A 33 28.18 18.62 9.72
CA ASP A 33 28.06 18.49 11.17
C ASP A 33 26.64 18.08 11.62
N SER A 34 25.66 18.09 10.71
CA SER A 34 24.28 17.68 11.01
C SER A 34 24.05 16.18 10.98
N LYS A 35 25.09 15.37 10.66
CA LYS A 35 24.99 13.92 10.61
C LYS A 35 24.78 13.36 12.03
N GLN A 36 23.68 12.61 12.19
CA GLN A 36 23.40 11.83 13.40
C GLN A 36 23.29 10.37 13.03
N VAL A 37 23.88 9.50 13.83
CA VAL A 37 23.87 8.05 13.64
C VAL A 37 23.11 7.42 14.79
N PHE A 38 22.16 6.56 14.46
CA PHE A 38 21.34 5.83 15.42
C PHE A 38 21.74 4.35 15.38
N ARG A 39 22.03 3.83 16.56
CA ARG A 39 22.47 2.46 16.77
C ARG A 39 21.54 1.75 17.74
N THR A 40 21.46 0.44 17.61
CA THR A 40 20.77 -0.40 18.58
C THR A 40 21.47 -0.33 19.94
N ASP A 41 20.73 -0.32 21.02
CA ASP A 41 21.22 -0.15 22.39
C ASP A 41 20.99 -1.39 23.28
N THR A 42 20.29 -2.39 22.78
CA THR A 42 19.97 -3.65 23.47
C THR A 42 20.54 -4.86 22.74
N GLU A 43 20.79 -5.95 23.48
CA GLU A 43 21.06 -7.24 22.86
C GLU A 43 19.79 -7.80 22.23
N PRO A 44 19.89 -8.45 21.06
CA PRO A 44 18.72 -8.96 20.37
C PRO A 44 18.10 -10.16 21.09
N ILE A 45 16.77 -10.15 21.19
CA ILE A 45 16.01 -11.28 21.77
C ILE A 45 15.57 -12.29 20.68
N LEU A 46 15.68 -11.95 19.41
CA LEU A 46 15.24 -12.76 18.25
C LEU A 46 16.33 -12.79 17.17
N ALA A 47 17.61 -12.98 17.58
CA ALA A 47 18.77 -12.91 16.68
C ALA A 47 18.70 -13.97 15.57
N ASP A 48 18.35 -15.21 15.91
CA ASP A 48 18.48 -16.38 15.03
C ASP A 48 17.13 -16.79 14.39
N LEU A 49 16.04 -16.12 14.76
CA LEU A 49 14.72 -16.45 14.21
C LEU A 49 14.64 -16.05 12.72
N PRO A 50 14.31 -16.96 11.79
CA PRO A 50 14.01 -16.58 10.41
C PRO A 50 12.94 -15.49 10.35
N LEU A 51 13.14 -14.47 9.53
CA LEU A 51 12.32 -13.27 9.52
C LEU A 51 11.96 -12.85 8.10
N THR A 52 10.68 -12.70 7.84
CA THR A 52 10.18 -12.01 6.64
C THR A 52 9.51 -10.71 7.03
N VAL A 53 9.57 -9.71 6.15
CA VAL A 53 8.94 -8.40 6.35
C VAL A 53 8.04 -8.10 5.16
N LEU A 54 6.75 -7.92 5.43
CA LEU A 54 5.77 -7.58 4.39
C LEU A 54 5.70 -6.08 4.20
N ILE A 55 5.89 -5.63 2.97
CA ILE A 55 5.85 -4.21 2.59
C ILE A 55 4.95 -3.97 1.38
N ASN A 56 4.38 -2.78 1.28
CA ASN A 56 3.64 -2.33 0.11
C ASN A 56 3.75 -0.82 -0.09
N GLY A 57 3.13 -0.28 -1.12
CA GLY A 57 3.17 1.15 -1.46
C GLY A 57 2.66 2.11 -0.37
N SER A 58 2.01 1.60 0.68
CA SER A 58 1.58 2.38 1.84
C SER A 58 2.53 2.25 3.04
N SER A 59 3.55 1.39 2.96
CA SER A 59 4.63 1.30 3.97
C SER A 59 5.55 2.50 3.83
N ALA A 60 5.61 3.36 4.86
CA ALA A 60 6.29 4.65 4.76
C ALA A 60 7.03 5.06 6.03
N SER A 61 8.07 5.92 5.87
CA SER A 61 8.76 6.58 6.98
C SER A 61 9.47 5.59 7.92
N ALA A 62 9.16 5.58 9.23
CA ALA A 62 9.78 4.67 10.20
C ALA A 62 9.61 3.18 9.84
N ALA A 63 8.52 2.80 9.19
CA ALA A 63 8.34 1.44 8.69
C ALA A 63 9.35 1.09 7.59
N GLU A 64 9.73 2.07 6.76
CA GLU A 64 10.77 1.87 5.74
C GLU A 64 12.17 1.80 6.35
N ILE A 65 12.41 2.49 7.48
CA ILE A 65 13.65 2.33 8.24
C ILE A 65 13.79 0.89 8.73
N VAL A 66 12.73 0.32 9.32
CA VAL A 66 12.73 -1.07 9.80
C VAL A 66 12.96 -2.03 8.64
N ALA A 67 12.16 -1.95 7.60
CA ALA A 67 12.25 -2.87 6.46
C ALA A 67 13.61 -2.74 5.75
N GLY A 68 14.01 -1.52 5.40
CA GLY A 68 15.25 -1.29 4.66
C GLY A 68 16.50 -1.61 5.46
N ALA A 69 16.53 -1.34 6.77
CA ALA A 69 17.65 -1.71 7.61
C ALA A 69 17.79 -3.23 7.76
N LEU A 70 16.69 -3.97 7.91
CA LEU A 70 16.73 -5.43 7.96
C LEU A 70 17.19 -6.02 6.62
N GLN A 71 16.79 -5.43 5.49
CA GLN A 71 17.27 -5.83 4.17
C GLN A 71 18.76 -5.55 4.00
N ASP A 72 19.22 -4.33 4.29
CA ASP A 72 20.61 -3.92 4.11
C ASP A 72 21.59 -4.71 5.02
N LEU A 73 21.10 -5.17 6.17
CA LEU A 73 21.85 -6.02 7.10
C LEU A 73 21.74 -7.52 6.78
N ASP A 74 21.01 -7.88 5.72
CA ASP A 74 20.71 -9.27 5.34
C ASP A 74 20.10 -10.08 6.50
N ARG A 75 19.20 -9.43 7.28
CA ARG A 75 18.59 -10.03 8.45
C ARG A 75 17.18 -10.56 8.18
N ALA A 76 16.53 -10.06 7.13
CA ALA A 76 15.18 -10.48 6.75
C ALA A 76 15.02 -10.51 5.23
N VAL A 77 14.08 -11.34 4.77
CA VAL A 77 13.58 -11.33 3.39
C VAL A 77 12.36 -10.43 3.31
N LEU A 78 12.39 -9.43 2.43
CA LEU A 78 11.29 -8.51 2.19
C LEU A 78 10.37 -9.04 1.08
N ILE A 79 9.07 -9.09 1.34
CA ILE A 79 8.06 -9.61 0.41
C ILE A 79 6.98 -8.57 0.20
N GLY A 80 6.49 -8.42 -1.03
CA GLY A 80 5.37 -7.55 -1.36
C GLY A 80 5.63 -6.57 -2.50
N GLN A 81 5.33 -5.30 -2.31
CA GLN A 81 5.51 -4.27 -3.32
C GLN A 81 6.48 -3.19 -2.81
N ARG A 82 7.03 -2.41 -3.76
CA ARG A 82 7.85 -1.22 -3.45
C ARG A 82 7.17 -0.34 -2.41
N SER A 83 7.91 0.09 -1.39
CA SER A 83 7.41 1.00 -0.37
C SER A 83 7.20 2.43 -0.89
N PHE A 84 6.63 3.31 -0.05
CA PHE A 84 6.25 4.66 -0.42
C PHE A 84 7.42 5.56 -0.82
N GLY A 85 8.56 5.45 -0.14
CA GLY A 85 9.73 6.30 -0.38
C GLY A 85 9.69 7.64 0.36
N LYS A 86 9.40 7.62 1.68
CA LYS A 86 9.40 8.82 2.52
C LYS A 86 10.68 8.89 3.36
N GLY A 87 11.71 9.53 2.81
CA GLY A 87 13.06 9.62 3.38
C GLY A 87 13.44 10.99 3.96
N LEU A 88 12.47 11.89 4.22
CA LEU A 88 12.72 13.23 4.74
C LEU A 88 12.42 13.34 6.24
N VAL A 89 13.33 13.97 6.97
CA VAL A 89 13.15 14.36 8.37
C VAL A 89 12.58 15.76 8.44
N GLN A 90 11.44 15.89 9.12
CA GLN A 90 10.77 17.17 9.31
C GLN A 90 10.78 17.56 10.78
N SER A 91 11.21 18.78 11.07
CA SER A 91 11.29 19.31 12.43
C SER A 91 10.33 20.50 12.59
N PRO A 92 9.48 20.52 13.64
CA PRO A 92 8.65 21.66 13.95
C PRO A 92 9.52 22.77 14.59
N ARG A 93 9.25 24.03 14.21
CA ARG A 93 9.88 25.23 14.76
C ARG A 93 8.81 26.21 15.21
N PRO A 94 8.83 26.67 16.46
CA PRO A 94 7.87 27.68 16.91
C PRO A 94 8.14 29.02 16.23
N LEU A 95 7.05 29.67 15.80
CA LEU A 95 7.09 31.02 15.19
C LEU A 95 6.51 32.13 16.07
N GLY A 96 6.09 31.82 17.29
CA GLY A 96 5.31 32.73 18.14
C GLY A 96 3.80 32.62 17.89
N TYR A 97 2.99 33.30 18.71
CA TYR A 97 1.51 33.26 18.64
C TYR A 97 0.90 31.85 18.51
N ASN A 98 1.51 30.84 19.16
CA ASN A 98 1.13 29.44 19.05
C ASN A 98 1.22 28.83 17.62
N ALA A 99 1.89 29.51 16.69
CA ALA A 99 2.13 28.99 15.36
C ALA A 99 3.39 28.12 15.31
N MET A 100 3.35 27.06 14.50
CA MET A 100 4.46 26.15 14.29
C MET A 100 4.77 26.04 12.80
N LEU A 101 6.04 26.18 12.45
CA LEU A 101 6.54 25.92 11.09
C LEU A 101 7.14 24.52 11.03
N LYS A 102 6.68 23.70 10.11
CA LYS A 102 7.24 22.36 9.83
C LYS A 102 8.22 22.45 8.67
N LEU A 103 9.49 22.23 8.95
CA LEU A 103 10.57 22.32 7.97
C LEU A 103 11.21 20.95 7.73
N THR A 104 11.56 20.66 6.48
CA THR A 104 12.47 19.58 6.14
C THR A 104 13.89 20.00 6.51
N THR A 105 14.52 19.26 7.44
CA THR A 105 15.84 19.60 7.99
C THR A 105 16.92 18.59 7.62
N ALA A 106 16.56 17.35 7.27
CA ALA A 106 17.49 16.30 6.90
C ALA A 106 16.84 15.24 6.01
N LYS A 107 17.68 14.39 5.40
CA LYS A 107 17.32 13.11 4.83
C LYS A 107 17.78 12.00 5.78
N TYR A 108 17.15 10.83 5.75
CA TYR A 108 17.67 9.67 6.44
C TYR A 108 18.16 8.60 5.46
N TYR A 109 19.17 7.90 5.93
CA TYR A 109 19.92 6.89 5.20
C TYR A 109 19.92 5.61 6.01
N ILE A 110 19.72 4.48 5.36
CA ILE A 110 19.72 3.15 5.95
C ILE A 110 21.12 2.53 5.83
N PRO A 111 21.41 1.35 6.42
CA PRO A 111 22.78 0.86 6.62
C PRO A 111 23.66 0.78 5.39
N SER A 112 23.12 0.51 4.21
CA SER A 112 23.88 0.53 2.94
C SER A 112 24.36 1.93 2.53
N GLY A 113 23.84 2.98 3.18
CA GLY A 113 24.10 4.38 2.82
C GLY A 113 23.11 4.96 1.82
N ARG A 114 22.15 4.18 1.34
CA ARG A 114 21.13 4.67 0.40
C ARG A 114 20.06 5.51 1.10
N CYS A 115 19.57 6.53 0.38
CA CYS A 115 18.42 7.33 0.77
C CYS A 115 17.16 6.79 0.08
N ILE A 116 16.13 6.44 0.85
CA ILE A 116 14.90 5.85 0.30
C ILE A 116 13.90 6.87 -0.26
N GLN A 117 14.24 8.16 -0.27
CA GLN A 117 13.34 9.22 -0.75
C GLN A 117 13.02 9.04 -2.24
N ALA A 118 11.74 8.80 -2.55
CA ALA A 118 11.26 8.57 -3.92
C ALA A 118 10.84 9.86 -4.66
N ILE A 119 10.63 10.95 -3.92
CA ILE A 119 10.09 12.19 -4.47
C ILE A 119 11.16 13.27 -4.43
N ASP A 120 11.46 13.86 -5.59
CA ASP A 120 12.35 15.00 -5.68
C ASP A 120 11.58 16.32 -5.54
N TYR A 121 11.81 17.01 -4.42
CA TYR A 121 11.26 18.34 -4.17
C TYR A 121 12.22 19.48 -4.59
N SER A 122 13.47 19.15 -4.92
CA SER A 122 14.52 20.15 -5.18
C SER A 122 14.49 20.70 -6.62
N HIS A 123 13.95 19.92 -7.55
CA HIS A 123 13.86 20.24 -8.97
C HIS A 123 12.41 20.49 -9.43
N SER A 124 11.48 20.73 -8.51
CA SER A 124 10.11 21.05 -8.88
C SER A 124 10.02 22.46 -9.45
N GLN A 125 9.78 22.57 -10.74
CA GLN A 125 9.30 23.79 -11.35
C GLN A 125 7.77 23.84 -11.19
N GLU A 126 7.24 24.98 -10.80
CA GLU A 126 5.79 25.24 -10.67
C GLU A 126 5.02 24.35 -9.65
N GLY A 127 5.71 23.85 -8.62
CA GLY A 127 5.04 23.08 -7.54
C GLY A 127 4.67 21.64 -7.92
N SER A 128 5.04 21.14 -9.11
CA SER A 128 4.84 19.75 -9.48
C SER A 128 5.89 18.86 -8.83
N VAL A 129 5.44 17.89 -8.05
CA VAL A 129 6.29 16.89 -7.41
C VAL A 129 6.52 15.74 -8.39
N ARG A 130 7.78 15.35 -8.62
CA ARG A 130 8.15 14.29 -9.55
C ARG A 130 8.89 13.16 -8.81
N ALA A 131 8.82 11.96 -9.36
CA ALA A 131 9.71 10.87 -8.95
C ALA A 131 11.17 11.25 -9.20
N VAL A 132 12.09 10.66 -8.42
CA VAL A 132 13.54 10.80 -8.70
C VAL A 132 13.79 10.23 -10.10
N PRO A 133 14.43 11.00 -11.01
CA PRO A 133 14.76 10.50 -12.34
C PRO A 133 15.67 9.29 -12.30
N ASP A 134 15.48 8.32 -13.19
CA ASP A 134 16.30 7.10 -13.26
C ASP A 134 17.81 7.40 -13.36
N SER A 135 18.18 8.50 -14.00
CA SER A 135 19.58 8.96 -14.11
C SER A 135 20.22 9.38 -12.78
N LEU A 136 19.42 9.55 -11.74
CA LEU A 136 19.87 9.94 -10.38
C LEU A 136 19.76 8.76 -9.39
N ILE A 137 19.31 7.57 -9.83
CA ILE A 137 19.27 6.37 -9.02
C ILE A 137 20.67 5.77 -8.94
N SER A 138 21.14 5.53 -7.72
CA SER A 138 22.45 4.96 -7.44
C SER A 138 22.32 3.53 -6.93
N GLU A 139 23.29 2.68 -7.31
CA GLU A 139 23.42 1.32 -6.81
C GLU A 139 24.19 1.31 -5.50
N PHE A 140 23.72 0.53 -4.54
CA PHE A 140 24.33 0.24 -3.25
C PHE A 140 24.38 -1.27 -3.03
N THR A 141 25.02 -1.72 -1.98
CA THR A 141 25.10 -3.14 -1.63
C THR A 141 24.71 -3.37 -0.18
N THR A 142 24.01 -4.46 0.07
CA THR A 142 23.74 -4.97 1.42
C THR A 142 25.03 -5.48 2.07
N ARG A 143 24.98 -5.88 3.32
CA ARG A 143 26.13 -6.45 4.03
C ARG A 143 26.70 -7.69 3.34
N ALA A 144 25.84 -8.55 2.76
CA ALA A 144 26.24 -9.76 2.00
C ALA A 144 26.58 -9.46 0.53
N GLY A 145 26.48 -8.20 0.08
CA GLY A 145 26.84 -7.80 -1.28
C GLY A 145 25.70 -7.89 -2.30
N ARG A 146 24.44 -8.06 -1.87
CA ARG A 146 23.27 -7.99 -2.76
C ARG A 146 23.07 -6.54 -3.23
N LYS A 147 22.70 -6.37 -4.50
CA LYS A 147 22.43 -5.04 -5.07
C LYS A 147 21.11 -4.46 -4.59
N VAL A 148 21.14 -3.23 -4.15
CA VAL A 148 19.99 -2.44 -3.74
C VAL A 148 20.12 -1.01 -4.30
N TYR A 149 18.99 -0.29 -4.40
CA TYR A 149 18.95 1.00 -5.09
C TYR A 149 18.30 2.06 -4.21
N ASP A 150 18.67 3.32 -4.42
CA ASP A 150 18.01 4.49 -3.82
C ASP A 150 16.92 5.07 -4.74
N GLY A 151 16.41 6.27 -4.40
CA GLY A 151 15.53 7.07 -5.25
C GLY A 151 14.10 6.54 -5.45
N GLY A 152 13.73 5.43 -4.83
CA GLY A 152 12.45 4.80 -5.10
C GLY A 152 11.77 4.09 -3.94
N GLY A 153 12.07 4.41 -2.69
CA GLY A 153 11.64 3.62 -1.55
C GLY A 153 12.46 2.34 -1.40
N VAL A 154 11.93 1.39 -0.63
CA VAL A 154 12.52 0.06 -0.43
C VAL A 154 11.87 -0.92 -1.40
N MET A 155 12.65 -1.58 -2.23
CA MET A 155 12.19 -2.66 -3.10
C MET A 155 12.17 -3.98 -2.32
N PRO A 156 11.10 -4.78 -2.44
CA PRO A 156 11.09 -6.11 -1.84
C PRO A 156 12.10 -7.04 -2.53
N ASP A 157 12.59 -8.04 -1.81
CA ASP A 157 13.42 -9.12 -2.36
C ASP A 157 12.56 -10.06 -3.21
N ILE A 158 11.32 -10.31 -2.80
CA ILE A 158 10.32 -11.08 -3.53
C ILE A 158 9.12 -10.17 -3.82
N ALA A 159 8.95 -9.82 -5.08
CA ALA A 159 7.85 -8.98 -5.51
C ALA A 159 6.55 -9.77 -5.66
N THR A 160 5.44 -9.19 -5.24
CA THR A 160 4.07 -9.67 -5.46
C THR A 160 3.26 -8.63 -6.22
N ASP A 161 2.27 -9.08 -6.97
CA ASP A 161 1.37 -8.17 -7.67
C ASP A 161 0.44 -7.46 -6.67
N PRO A 162 0.30 -6.13 -6.75
CA PRO A 162 -0.59 -5.40 -5.86
C PRO A 162 -2.05 -5.81 -6.09
N GLU A 163 -2.79 -5.94 -5.00
CA GLU A 163 -4.24 -6.10 -5.06
C GLU A 163 -4.91 -4.73 -5.17
N TYR A 164 -5.73 -4.57 -6.19
CA TYR A 164 -6.50 -3.36 -6.40
C TYR A 164 -7.98 -3.62 -6.11
N ILE A 165 -8.54 -2.82 -5.22
CA ILE A 165 -9.99 -2.75 -5.09
C ILE A 165 -10.50 -1.85 -6.23
N SER A 166 -11.46 -2.34 -7.02
CA SER A 166 -12.04 -1.55 -8.09
C SER A 166 -12.70 -0.28 -7.55
N ARG A 167 -12.63 0.79 -8.34
CA ARG A 167 -13.34 2.02 -7.99
C ARG A 167 -14.85 1.79 -7.87
N PHE A 168 -15.39 0.80 -8.59
CA PHE A 168 -16.79 0.43 -8.47
C PHE A 168 -17.11 -0.13 -7.07
N ALA A 169 -16.34 -1.13 -6.58
CA ALA A 169 -16.55 -1.68 -5.24
C ALA A 169 -16.35 -0.61 -4.15
N LEU A 170 -15.33 0.26 -4.30
CA LEU A 170 -15.13 1.41 -3.41
C LEU A 170 -16.32 2.38 -3.43
N THR A 171 -16.93 2.60 -4.59
CA THR A 171 -18.11 3.47 -4.73
C THR A 171 -19.32 2.86 -4.01
N LEU A 172 -19.56 1.56 -4.16
CA LEU A 172 -20.62 0.86 -3.43
C LEU A 172 -20.46 0.98 -1.91
N TYR A 173 -19.22 0.79 -1.43
CA TYR A 173 -18.89 0.95 -0.01
C TYR A 173 -19.10 2.40 0.46
N ALA A 174 -18.56 3.38 -0.27
CA ALA A 174 -18.66 4.80 0.09
C ALA A 174 -20.10 5.35 0.10
N LEU A 175 -20.98 4.75 -0.70
CA LEU A 175 -22.40 5.10 -0.74
C LEU A 175 -23.24 4.35 0.32
N GLY A 176 -22.63 3.47 1.11
CA GLY A 176 -23.31 2.72 2.15
C GLY A 176 -24.09 1.48 1.65
N PHE A 177 -24.07 1.17 0.35
CA PHE A 177 -24.88 0.04 -0.17
C PHE A 177 -24.39 -1.32 0.37
N ILE A 178 -23.11 -1.46 0.65
CA ILE A 178 -22.55 -2.67 1.27
C ILE A 178 -23.05 -2.79 2.71
N GLU A 179 -23.02 -1.70 3.48
CA GLU A 179 -23.47 -1.64 4.87
C GLU A 179 -24.98 -1.91 4.97
N ASP A 180 -25.79 -1.26 4.12
CA ASP A 180 -27.24 -1.47 4.05
C ASP A 180 -27.60 -2.94 3.77
N PHE A 181 -26.89 -3.57 2.83
CA PHE A 181 -27.07 -5.00 2.54
C PHE A 181 -26.60 -5.88 3.71
N GLY A 182 -25.51 -5.54 4.36
CA GLY A 182 -25.00 -6.24 5.54
C GLY A 182 -26.01 -6.22 6.70
N ASP A 183 -26.72 -5.10 6.88
CA ASP A 183 -27.84 -4.99 7.83
C ASP A 183 -28.99 -5.92 7.46
N GLU A 184 -29.35 -5.94 6.19
CA GLU A 184 -30.41 -6.81 5.69
C GLU A 184 -30.03 -8.29 5.81
N TYR A 185 -28.81 -8.65 5.44
CA TYR A 185 -28.28 -9.99 5.58
C TYR A 185 -28.31 -10.48 7.03
N THR A 186 -27.84 -9.67 7.96
CA THR A 186 -27.83 -9.98 9.39
C THR A 186 -29.23 -10.18 9.93
N ARG A 187 -30.18 -9.35 9.52
CA ARG A 187 -31.58 -9.43 9.89
C ARG A 187 -32.30 -10.67 9.35
N ARG A 188 -31.92 -11.13 8.14
CA ARG A 188 -32.44 -12.36 7.53
C ARG A 188 -31.81 -13.63 8.13
N ASN A 189 -30.65 -13.52 8.79
CA ASN A 189 -29.91 -14.63 9.37
C ASN A 189 -29.70 -14.46 10.89
N PRO A 190 -30.76 -14.35 11.72
CA PRO A 190 -30.63 -14.07 13.13
C PRO A 190 -29.88 -15.22 13.84
N GLY A 191 -28.86 -14.87 14.63
CA GLY A 191 -28.08 -15.83 15.40
C GLY A 191 -27.14 -16.73 14.60
N ARG A 192 -26.96 -16.49 13.31
CA ARG A 192 -26.01 -17.25 12.49
C ARG A 192 -24.60 -17.07 13.04
N GLN A 193 -23.96 -18.19 13.38
CA GLN A 193 -22.54 -18.21 13.71
C GLN A 193 -21.75 -18.38 12.42
N ILE A 194 -20.68 -17.59 12.28
CA ILE A 194 -19.76 -17.68 11.13
C ILE A 194 -18.36 -18.07 11.61
N ASP A 195 -17.65 -18.84 10.82
CA ASP A 195 -16.20 -18.97 10.98
C ASP A 195 -15.52 -17.79 10.29
N ILE A 196 -14.98 -16.90 11.08
CA ILE A 196 -14.38 -15.64 10.61
C ILE A 196 -13.30 -15.89 9.55
N ARG A 197 -12.50 -16.94 9.70
CA ARG A 197 -11.35 -17.23 8.82
C ARG A 197 -11.78 -17.67 7.42
N THR A 198 -12.90 -18.37 7.33
CA THR A 198 -13.34 -19.05 6.09
C THR A 198 -14.66 -18.51 5.55
N PHE A 199 -15.23 -17.51 6.23
CA PHE A 199 -16.53 -16.96 5.83
C PHE A 199 -16.50 -16.40 4.41
N SER A 200 -17.47 -16.78 3.62
CA SER A 200 -17.83 -16.13 2.36
C SER A 200 -19.33 -16.22 2.13
N ILE A 201 -19.89 -15.18 1.57
CA ILE A 201 -21.28 -15.21 1.09
C ILE A 201 -21.40 -16.25 -0.03
N THR A 202 -22.59 -16.84 -0.15
CA THR A 202 -22.88 -17.80 -1.22
C THR A 202 -23.26 -17.09 -2.52
N ASP A 203 -23.28 -17.84 -3.63
CA ASP A 203 -23.77 -17.32 -4.92
C ASP A 203 -25.21 -16.81 -4.83
N LYS A 204 -26.03 -17.44 -3.98
CA LYS A 204 -27.39 -16.98 -3.71
C LYS A 204 -27.40 -15.64 -2.99
N ASP A 205 -26.58 -15.48 -1.94
CA ASP A 205 -26.47 -14.22 -1.21
C ASP A 205 -26.00 -13.10 -2.15
N TYR A 206 -25.10 -13.40 -3.09
CA TYR A 206 -24.68 -12.43 -4.10
C TYR A 206 -25.79 -12.09 -5.10
N ALA A 207 -26.62 -13.04 -5.52
CA ALA A 207 -27.79 -12.78 -6.36
C ALA A 207 -28.81 -11.89 -5.61
N ASP A 208 -29.01 -12.14 -4.31
CA ASP A 208 -29.87 -11.29 -3.46
C ASP A 208 -29.31 -9.86 -3.37
N PHE A 209 -27.96 -9.70 -3.32
CA PHE A 209 -27.32 -8.39 -3.39
C PHE A 209 -27.53 -7.71 -4.76
N ALA A 210 -27.38 -8.44 -5.85
CA ALA A 210 -27.61 -7.89 -7.19
C ALA A 210 -29.07 -7.45 -7.38
N GLU A 211 -30.04 -8.18 -6.83
CA GLU A 211 -31.44 -7.79 -6.77
C GLU A 211 -31.65 -6.51 -5.93
N PHE A 212 -31.04 -6.46 -4.74
CA PHE A 212 -31.07 -5.28 -3.87
C PHE A 212 -30.54 -4.03 -4.58
N MET A 213 -29.61 -4.19 -5.53
CA MET A 213 -29.01 -3.10 -6.30
C MET A 213 -29.80 -2.66 -7.54
N GLN A 214 -30.88 -3.37 -7.95
CA GLN A 214 -31.61 -3.09 -9.21
C GLN A 214 -32.13 -1.65 -9.32
N ASP A 215 -32.69 -1.12 -8.22
CA ASP A 215 -33.28 0.22 -8.18
C ASP A 215 -32.30 1.29 -7.67
N LYS A 216 -31.06 0.92 -7.38
CA LYS A 216 -30.03 1.84 -6.85
C LYS A 216 -29.28 2.51 -8.00
N LYS A 217 -29.15 3.84 -7.90
CA LYS A 217 -28.31 4.59 -8.82
C LYS A 217 -26.89 4.67 -8.27
N VAL A 218 -25.93 4.06 -8.97
CA VAL A 218 -24.51 4.14 -8.64
C VAL A 218 -23.88 5.17 -9.56
N PRO A 219 -23.41 6.32 -9.04
CA PRO A 219 -22.73 7.35 -9.82
C PRO A 219 -21.29 6.92 -10.12
N TYR A 220 -21.14 5.85 -10.87
CA TYR A 220 -19.87 5.29 -11.28
C TYR A 220 -19.66 5.47 -12.78
N GLU A 221 -18.47 5.83 -13.15
CA GLU A 221 -18.02 5.90 -14.53
C GLU A 221 -16.64 5.21 -14.62
N SER A 222 -16.51 4.23 -15.51
CA SER A 222 -15.27 3.49 -15.69
C SER A 222 -14.14 4.39 -16.22
N ASP A 223 -12.90 4.01 -15.95
CA ASP A 223 -11.72 4.72 -16.47
C ASP A 223 -11.70 4.71 -18.00
N THR A 224 -12.16 3.62 -18.61
CA THR A 224 -12.30 3.51 -20.08
C THR A 224 -13.28 4.55 -20.61
N ARG A 225 -14.43 4.72 -19.99
CA ARG A 225 -15.41 5.74 -20.40
C ARG A 225 -14.88 7.15 -20.25
N ARG A 226 -14.18 7.44 -19.14
CA ARG A 226 -13.52 8.75 -18.93
C ARG A 226 -12.43 9.01 -19.97
N ALA A 227 -11.59 8.00 -20.26
CA ALA A 227 -10.56 8.11 -21.28
C ALA A 227 -11.17 8.35 -22.67
N LEU A 228 -12.27 7.65 -23.02
CA LEU A 228 -12.99 7.87 -24.26
C LEU A 228 -13.54 9.29 -24.37
N LYS A 229 -14.13 9.82 -23.30
CA LYS A 229 -14.61 11.22 -23.27
C LYS A 229 -13.47 12.22 -23.46
N ALA A 230 -12.34 12.02 -22.81
CA ALA A 230 -11.16 12.86 -22.96
C ALA A 230 -10.62 12.80 -24.39
N LEU A 231 -10.55 11.59 -24.98
CA LEU A 231 -10.11 11.39 -26.36
C LEU A 231 -11.08 12.02 -27.37
N LYS A 232 -12.39 11.90 -27.17
CA LYS A 232 -13.40 12.59 -28.00
C LYS A 232 -13.18 14.09 -28.02
N LYS A 233 -13.00 14.70 -26.82
CA LYS A 233 -12.75 16.13 -26.69
C LYS A 233 -11.45 16.55 -27.40
N ALA A 234 -10.34 15.82 -27.21
CA ALA A 234 -9.08 16.10 -27.88
C ALA A 234 -9.22 16.01 -29.40
N ALA A 235 -9.93 14.99 -29.91
CA ALA A 235 -10.17 14.84 -31.35
C ALA A 235 -11.05 15.95 -31.94
N GLU A 236 -12.01 16.49 -31.17
CA GLU A 236 -12.79 17.68 -31.56
C GLU A 236 -11.90 18.92 -31.63
N ASP A 237 -11.07 19.15 -30.62
CA ASP A 237 -10.13 20.29 -30.57
C ASP A 237 -9.11 20.24 -31.72
N ASP A 238 -8.63 19.04 -32.07
CA ASP A 238 -7.70 18.77 -33.17
C ASP A 238 -8.39 18.66 -34.54
N ARG A 239 -9.71 18.78 -34.61
CA ARG A 239 -10.55 18.73 -35.84
C ARG A 239 -10.52 17.38 -36.57
N PHE A 240 -10.40 16.26 -35.89
CA PHE A 240 -10.50 14.91 -36.45
C PHE A 240 -11.97 14.46 -36.61
N ALA A 241 -12.70 15.11 -37.53
CA ALA A 241 -14.14 14.84 -37.71
C ALA A 241 -14.48 13.38 -38.08
N ASP A 242 -13.59 12.71 -38.81
CA ASP A 242 -13.79 11.36 -39.29
C ASP A 242 -13.79 10.28 -38.17
N LEU A 243 -13.31 10.63 -36.97
CA LEU A 243 -13.26 9.72 -35.84
C LEU A 243 -14.59 9.68 -35.05
N LYS A 244 -15.50 10.62 -35.27
CA LYS A 244 -16.75 10.73 -34.50
C LYS A 244 -17.57 9.44 -34.50
N ASN A 245 -17.83 8.88 -35.68
CA ASN A 245 -18.61 7.64 -35.84
C ASN A 245 -17.93 6.44 -35.13
N LYS A 246 -16.59 6.38 -35.14
CA LYS A 246 -15.84 5.31 -34.48
C LYS A 246 -15.98 5.43 -32.95
N PHE A 247 -15.92 6.64 -32.42
CA PHE A 247 -16.12 6.87 -30.99
C PHE A 247 -17.54 6.54 -30.54
N GLU A 248 -18.56 6.86 -31.36
CA GLU A 248 -19.95 6.50 -31.07
C GLU A 248 -20.16 4.98 -31.05
N GLN A 249 -19.50 4.24 -31.95
CA GLN A 249 -19.52 2.76 -31.93
C GLN A 249 -18.88 2.21 -30.66
N VAL A 250 -17.69 2.69 -30.30
CA VAL A 250 -17.01 2.26 -29.06
C VAL A 250 -17.86 2.57 -27.84
N GLU A 251 -18.50 3.76 -27.79
CA GLU A 251 -19.34 4.16 -26.66
C GLU A 251 -20.59 3.27 -26.52
N ALA A 252 -21.18 2.84 -27.64
CA ALA A 252 -22.32 1.93 -27.66
C ALA A 252 -21.95 0.51 -27.20
N GLU A 253 -20.71 0.08 -27.44
CA GLU A 253 -20.20 -1.22 -27.00
C GLU A 253 -19.79 -1.22 -25.51
N LEU A 254 -19.49 -0.05 -24.91
CA LEU A 254 -19.13 0.07 -23.50
C LEU A 254 -20.38 -0.09 -22.61
N LYS A 255 -20.58 -1.31 -22.14
CA LYS A 255 -21.60 -1.62 -21.13
C LYS A 255 -21.05 -1.22 -19.75
N ASP A 256 -21.47 -0.07 -19.25
CA ASP A 256 -21.02 0.51 -17.96
C ASP A 256 -22.24 0.82 -17.08
N ASP A 257 -23.15 -0.14 -17.02
CA ASP A 257 -24.30 -0.12 -16.12
C ASP A 257 -24.02 -0.88 -14.82
N THR A 258 -24.84 -0.65 -13.79
CA THR A 258 -24.63 -1.24 -12.46
C THR A 258 -24.58 -2.77 -12.51
N GLN A 259 -25.45 -3.44 -13.28
CA GLN A 259 -25.50 -4.91 -13.29
C GLN A 259 -24.28 -5.50 -13.99
N THR A 260 -23.85 -4.95 -15.11
CA THR A 260 -22.62 -5.34 -15.79
C THR A 260 -21.40 -5.15 -14.90
N ASN A 261 -21.34 -4.04 -14.15
CA ASN A 261 -20.23 -3.79 -13.23
C ASN A 261 -20.25 -4.71 -12.00
N LEU A 262 -21.41 -5.11 -11.49
CA LEU A 262 -21.53 -6.14 -10.46
C LEU A 262 -20.93 -7.47 -10.92
N GLU A 263 -21.21 -7.91 -12.13
CA GLU A 263 -20.59 -9.14 -12.68
C GLU A 263 -19.08 -8.98 -12.92
N THR A 264 -18.67 -7.86 -13.50
CA THR A 264 -17.26 -7.59 -13.83
C THR A 264 -16.37 -7.55 -12.59
N TYR A 265 -16.85 -6.93 -11.50
CA TYR A 265 -16.11 -6.73 -10.27
C TYR A 265 -16.58 -7.65 -9.12
N ARG A 266 -17.28 -8.75 -9.47
CA ARG A 266 -17.92 -9.66 -8.53
C ARG A 266 -17.01 -10.08 -7.39
N THR A 267 -15.81 -10.55 -7.68
CA THR A 267 -14.85 -11.03 -6.64
C THR A 267 -14.58 -9.95 -5.61
N GLN A 268 -14.35 -8.72 -6.04
CA GLN A 268 -14.02 -7.61 -5.14
C GLN A 268 -15.25 -7.11 -4.36
N VAL A 269 -16.42 -7.15 -4.99
CA VAL A 269 -17.69 -6.82 -4.30
C VAL A 269 -18.00 -7.87 -3.23
N VAL A 270 -17.83 -9.16 -3.53
CA VAL A 270 -18.00 -10.26 -2.56
C VAL A 270 -17.06 -10.07 -1.38
N GLU A 271 -15.78 -9.77 -1.65
CA GLU A 271 -14.80 -9.51 -0.58
C GLU A 271 -15.20 -8.33 0.31
N THR A 272 -15.71 -7.24 -0.30
CA THR A 272 -16.17 -6.07 0.45
C THR A 272 -17.38 -6.40 1.31
N ILE A 273 -18.33 -7.19 0.81
CA ILE A 273 -19.49 -7.67 1.59
C ILE A 273 -19.05 -8.61 2.70
N ASN A 274 -18.13 -9.55 2.43
CA ASN A 274 -17.58 -10.44 3.45
C ASN A 274 -16.94 -9.66 4.60
N ASN A 275 -16.14 -8.66 4.28
CA ASN A 275 -15.49 -7.81 5.27
C ASN A 275 -16.50 -7.06 6.14
N ASP A 276 -17.60 -6.55 5.57
CA ASP A 276 -18.67 -5.90 6.34
C ASP A 276 -19.37 -6.88 7.29
N ILE A 277 -19.73 -8.07 6.80
CA ILE A 277 -20.39 -9.09 7.63
C ILE A 277 -19.45 -9.60 8.72
N VAL A 278 -18.18 -9.85 8.41
CA VAL A 278 -17.16 -10.25 9.38
C VAL A 278 -16.93 -9.17 10.44
N MET A 279 -16.95 -7.88 10.04
CA MET A 279 -16.86 -6.76 10.97
C MET A 279 -17.97 -6.78 12.02
N ARG A 280 -19.19 -7.16 11.65
CA ARG A 280 -20.35 -7.26 12.55
C ARG A 280 -20.20 -8.38 13.58
N HIS A 281 -19.46 -9.45 13.27
CA HIS A 281 -19.28 -10.60 14.13
C HIS A 281 -17.96 -10.56 14.95
N GLY A 282 -16.87 -10.09 14.33
CA GLY A 282 -15.52 -10.13 14.91
C GLY A 282 -14.85 -8.77 15.08
N TYR A 283 -15.57 -7.68 14.78
CA TYR A 283 -15.03 -6.32 14.78
C TYR A 283 -13.76 -6.21 13.90
N GLN A 284 -12.95 -5.20 14.13
CA GLN A 284 -11.72 -4.99 13.36
C GLN A 284 -10.74 -6.17 13.46
N ALA A 285 -10.67 -6.83 14.61
CA ALA A 285 -9.82 -8.01 14.80
C ALA A 285 -10.26 -9.16 13.89
N GLY A 286 -11.57 -9.38 13.75
CA GLY A 286 -12.12 -10.39 12.85
C GLY A 286 -11.81 -10.10 11.38
N VAL A 287 -11.91 -8.85 10.94
CA VAL A 287 -11.56 -8.47 9.56
C VAL A 287 -10.08 -8.73 9.27
N ILE A 288 -9.19 -8.40 10.22
CA ILE A 288 -7.75 -8.71 10.08
C ILE A 288 -7.54 -10.23 9.98
N GLU A 289 -8.15 -11.01 10.87
CA GLU A 289 -8.04 -12.47 10.86
C GLU A 289 -8.59 -13.09 9.56
N HIS A 290 -9.70 -12.58 9.06
CA HIS A 290 -10.30 -12.99 7.79
C HIS A 290 -9.36 -12.72 6.60
N SER A 291 -8.79 -11.51 6.53
CA SER A 291 -7.90 -11.10 5.44
C SER A 291 -6.64 -11.96 5.32
N LEU A 292 -6.10 -12.46 6.44
CA LEU A 292 -4.88 -13.29 6.44
C LEU A 292 -5.02 -14.58 5.64
N SER A 293 -6.23 -15.15 5.58
CA SER A 293 -6.47 -16.41 4.84
C SER A 293 -6.33 -16.27 3.32
N GLY A 294 -6.62 -15.07 2.79
CA GLY A 294 -6.51 -14.72 1.37
C GLY A 294 -5.21 -14.05 0.97
N ASP A 295 -4.50 -13.45 1.92
CA ASP A 295 -3.34 -12.58 1.70
C ASP A 295 -2.17 -13.31 1.02
N LYS A 296 -1.78 -12.85 -0.16
CA LYS A 296 -0.72 -13.45 -0.99
C LYS A 296 0.67 -13.28 -0.37
N GLU A 297 0.91 -12.13 0.24
CA GLU A 297 2.16 -11.81 0.89
C GLU A 297 2.37 -12.70 2.11
N VAL A 298 1.32 -12.94 2.89
CA VAL A 298 1.36 -13.86 4.05
C VAL A 298 1.60 -15.29 3.58
N LYS A 299 0.92 -15.76 2.54
CA LYS A 299 1.15 -17.09 1.97
C LYS A 299 2.58 -17.25 1.50
N LYS A 300 3.10 -16.27 0.73
CA LYS A 300 4.49 -16.29 0.26
C LYS A 300 5.49 -16.25 1.41
N ALA A 301 5.21 -15.49 2.47
CA ALA A 301 6.06 -15.44 3.66
C ALA A 301 6.13 -16.79 4.37
N VAL A 302 5.00 -17.49 4.49
CA VAL A 302 4.96 -18.85 5.07
C VAL A 302 5.74 -19.85 4.22
N GLU A 303 5.63 -19.78 2.89
CA GLU A 303 6.42 -20.60 1.97
C GLU A 303 7.92 -20.40 2.17
N VAL A 304 8.38 -19.13 2.11
CA VAL A 304 9.80 -18.76 2.27
C VAL A 304 10.33 -19.18 3.64
N LEU A 305 9.58 -18.98 4.72
CA LEU A 305 9.98 -19.40 6.07
C LEU A 305 9.99 -20.93 6.24
N GLY A 306 9.22 -21.65 5.43
CA GLY A 306 9.16 -23.11 5.42
C GLY A 306 10.23 -23.78 4.56
N ASP A 307 10.92 -23.02 3.70
CA ASP A 307 11.97 -23.52 2.82
C ASP A 307 13.32 -22.84 3.13
N PRO A 308 14.24 -23.51 3.88
CA PRO A 308 15.52 -22.95 4.21
C PRO A 308 16.40 -22.59 3.00
N ALA A 309 16.18 -23.23 1.85
CA ALA A 309 16.95 -22.94 0.63
C ALA A 309 16.45 -21.65 -0.06
N GLU A 310 15.16 -21.37 -0.01
CA GLU A 310 14.58 -20.13 -0.51
C GLU A 310 14.87 -18.94 0.42
N TYR A 311 14.97 -19.22 1.73
CA TYR A 311 15.26 -18.20 2.73
C TYR A 311 16.73 -17.75 2.72
N ALA A 312 17.67 -18.64 2.42
CA ALA A 312 19.11 -18.37 2.45
C ALA A 312 19.58 -17.50 1.28
#